data_26c32823bcb1a571a8fcbd6ffdc5f0b7
#
_entry.id   26c32823bcb1a571a8fcbd6ffdc5f0b7
#
_cell.length_a   1.000
_cell.length_b   1.000
_cell.length_c   1.000
_cell.angle_alpha   90.00
_cell.angle_beta   90.00
_cell.angle_gamma   90.00
#
_symmetry.space_group_name_H-M   'P 1'
#
loop_
_entity.id
_entity.type
_entity.pdbx_description
1 polymer ?
#
loop_
_entity_poly.entity_id
_entity_poly.type
_entity_poly.pdbx_seq_one_letter_code
_entity_poly.pdbx_strand_id
1 'polypeptide(L)'
;MAKTEILSKIGVGSGIDTTELIKALVDADTAATKENLDKLEEKTNDKISTFSLLKSNLKTFKDIVLDIQSQQEFGFKGNTSDATIATLTASGDKSGSTIDSSLTVSTLASSHTLTGPTYASPTATVGARNLQITFGTWSADPTQGGGQSFTANSLSAINVSTSSSSTLVDLRDAINNAATDSDNDGNKDALASIIYDGSNYMLMLKSQSGASNEI
;
A
#
# COMPACT_ATOMS: atom_id res chain seq x y z
N MET A 1 -6.23 70.42 -15.95
CA MET A 1 -5.26 70.79 -17.01
C MET A 1 -4.76 72.24 -16.93
N ALA A 2 -5.44 73.16 -16.27
CA ALA A 2 -4.99 74.57 -16.21
C ALA A 2 -3.83 74.89 -15.24
N LYS A 3 -3.53 74.04 -14.27
CA LYS A 3 -2.45 74.25 -13.28
C LYS A 3 -1.06 73.95 -13.82
N THR A 4 -0.93 73.04 -14.79
CA THR A 4 0.35 72.62 -15.35
C THR A 4 0.92 73.61 -16.37
N GLU A 5 0.05 74.36 -17.05
CA GLU A 5 0.48 75.40 -18.03
C GLU A 5 1.00 76.67 -17.38
N ILE A 6 0.55 76.98 -16.16
CA ILE A 6 1.01 78.18 -15.45
C ILE A 6 2.45 77.96 -14.93
N LEU A 7 2.78 76.79 -14.46
CA LEU A 7 4.12 76.45 -13.98
C LEU A 7 5.15 76.40 -15.11
N SER A 8 4.79 75.93 -16.30
CA SER A 8 5.65 75.92 -17.48
C SER A 8 6.02 77.34 -17.99
N LYS A 9 5.18 78.33 -17.74
CA LYS A 9 5.43 79.73 -18.17
C LYS A 9 6.32 80.50 -17.22
N ILE A 10 6.48 80.08 -15.96
CA ILE A 10 7.34 80.76 -14.98
C ILE A 10 8.84 80.40 -15.20
N GLY A 11 9.14 79.26 -15.86
CA GLY A 11 10.49 78.83 -16.15
C GLY A 11 11.10 79.39 -17.45
N VAL A 12 10.33 80.11 -18.28
CA VAL A 12 10.83 80.66 -19.55
C VAL A 12 11.67 81.90 -19.32
N GLY A 13 12.99 81.69 -19.24
CA GLY A 13 14.01 82.79 -19.14
C GLY A 13 15.09 82.62 -18.10
N SER A 14 14.93 81.72 -17.11
CA SER A 14 15.95 81.52 -16.07
C SER A 14 16.81 80.26 -16.28
N GLY A 15 16.44 79.35 -17.21
CA GLY A 15 17.12 78.08 -17.43
C GLY A 15 16.94 77.08 -16.29
N ILE A 16 16.05 77.36 -15.33
CA ILE A 16 15.76 76.47 -14.19
C ILE A 16 14.52 75.60 -14.52
N ASP A 17 14.67 74.28 -14.47
CA ASP A 17 13.53 73.38 -14.58
C ASP A 17 12.73 73.40 -13.27
N THR A 18 11.68 74.24 -13.31
CA THR A 18 10.79 74.45 -12.16
C THR A 18 10.02 73.21 -11.81
N THR A 19 9.80 72.28 -12.76
CA THR A 19 9.12 71.02 -12.54
C THR A 19 9.97 70.06 -11.72
N GLU A 20 11.23 70.01 -12.05
CA GLU A 20 12.22 69.19 -11.33
C GLU A 20 12.48 69.73 -9.93
N LEU A 21 12.56 71.08 -9.79
CA LEU A 21 12.71 71.73 -8.48
C LEU A 21 11.48 71.47 -7.56
N ILE A 22 10.28 71.56 -8.07
CA ILE A 22 9.05 71.28 -7.30
C ILE A 22 8.99 69.81 -6.90
N LYS A 23 9.38 68.92 -7.81
CA LYS A 23 9.44 67.47 -7.50
C LYS A 23 10.45 67.19 -6.41
N ALA A 24 11.65 67.76 -6.51
CA ALA A 24 12.72 67.60 -5.49
C ALA A 24 12.26 68.16 -4.12
N LEU A 25 11.54 69.28 -4.09
CA LEU A 25 11.00 69.85 -2.85
C LEU A 25 9.92 68.97 -2.23
N VAL A 26 8.98 68.44 -3.04
CA VAL A 26 7.93 67.53 -2.60
C VAL A 26 8.54 66.19 -2.13
N ASP A 27 9.53 65.68 -2.85
CA ASP A 27 10.20 64.46 -2.47
C ASP A 27 10.96 64.64 -1.15
N ALA A 28 11.62 65.79 -0.94
CA ALA A 28 12.31 66.12 0.33
C ALA A 28 11.33 66.29 1.50
N ASP A 29 10.17 66.94 1.28
CA ASP A 29 9.15 67.12 2.31
C ASP A 29 8.45 65.81 2.70
N THR A 30 8.26 64.95 1.73
CA THR A 30 7.57 63.64 1.94
C THR A 30 8.52 62.48 2.31
N ALA A 31 9.84 62.65 2.14
CA ALA A 31 10.85 61.59 2.35
C ALA A 31 10.76 60.95 3.75
N ALA A 32 10.70 61.78 4.80
CA ALA A 32 10.58 61.30 6.18
C ALA A 32 9.31 60.52 6.47
N THR A 33 8.19 61.01 5.89
CA THR A 33 6.87 60.33 6.05
C THR A 33 6.88 59.01 5.32
N LYS A 34 7.41 58.95 4.11
CA LYS A 34 7.52 57.72 3.31
C LYS A 34 8.42 56.69 4.01
N GLU A 35 9.61 57.12 4.50
CA GLU A 35 10.49 56.23 5.24
C GLU A 35 9.82 55.64 6.50
N ASN A 36 9.04 56.43 7.22
CA ASN A 36 8.29 55.96 8.38
C ASN A 36 7.19 54.97 8.00
N LEU A 37 6.51 55.18 6.88
CA LEU A 37 5.51 54.28 6.35
C LEU A 37 6.14 52.95 5.88
N ASP A 38 7.25 53.04 5.15
CA ASP A 38 8.00 51.86 4.67
C ASP A 38 8.46 51.00 5.88
N LYS A 39 9.00 51.63 6.92
CA LYS A 39 9.40 50.96 8.17
C LYS A 39 8.20 50.32 8.90
N LEU A 40 7.04 50.99 8.88
CA LEU A 40 5.84 50.44 9.48
C LEU A 40 5.27 49.27 8.68
N GLU A 41 5.34 49.36 7.36
CA GLU A 41 4.97 48.26 6.45
C GLU A 41 5.89 47.06 6.65
N GLU A 42 7.20 47.23 6.65
CA GLU A 42 8.20 46.20 6.92
C GLU A 42 7.92 45.51 8.27
N LYS A 43 7.80 46.29 9.35
CA LYS A 43 7.49 45.79 10.68
C LYS A 43 6.17 45.02 10.75
N THR A 44 5.17 45.42 9.95
CA THR A 44 3.87 44.77 9.88
C THR A 44 3.96 43.45 9.11
N ASN A 45 4.70 43.46 8.02
CA ASN A 45 4.96 42.26 7.21
C ASN A 45 5.78 41.20 8.00
N ASP A 46 6.77 41.65 8.78
CA ASP A 46 7.52 40.78 9.67
C ASP A 46 6.65 40.13 10.74
N LYS A 47 5.72 40.92 11.32
CA LYS A 47 4.76 40.36 12.28
C LYS A 47 3.85 39.33 11.62
N ILE A 48 3.28 39.63 10.43
CA ILE A 48 2.44 38.71 9.67
C ILE A 48 3.20 37.41 9.36
N SER A 49 4.45 37.53 8.91
CA SER A 49 5.32 36.38 8.61
C SER A 49 5.59 35.54 9.85
N THR A 50 5.92 36.20 10.98
CA THR A 50 6.15 35.51 12.26
C THR A 50 4.90 34.79 12.77
N PHE A 51 3.73 35.45 12.71
CA PHE A 51 2.47 34.81 13.08
C PHE A 51 2.09 33.67 12.15
N SER A 52 2.38 33.79 10.85
CA SER A 52 2.14 32.73 9.87
C SER A 52 3.02 31.51 10.16
N LEU A 53 4.29 31.73 10.50
CA LEU A 53 5.21 30.67 10.90
C LEU A 53 4.76 30.00 12.22
N LEU A 54 4.37 30.80 13.21
CA LEU A 54 3.83 30.28 14.48
C LEU A 54 2.56 29.42 14.23
N LYS A 55 1.64 29.92 13.41
CA LYS A 55 0.42 29.17 13.02
C LYS A 55 0.75 27.87 12.33
N SER A 56 1.75 27.88 11.42
CA SER A 56 2.21 26.67 10.73
C SER A 56 2.78 25.64 11.71
N ASN A 57 3.64 26.10 12.62
CA ASN A 57 4.25 25.24 13.63
C ASN A 57 3.22 24.64 14.60
N LEU A 58 2.25 25.46 15.03
CA LEU A 58 1.14 24.99 15.87
C LEU A 58 0.24 23.98 15.15
N LYS A 59 0.02 24.21 13.83
CA LYS A 59 -0.70 23.24 13.01
C LYS A 59 0.05 21.91 12.94
N THR A 60 1.33 21.95 12.65
CA THR A 60 2.19 20.76 12.60
C THR A 60 2.20 20.02 13.94
N PHE A 61 2.34 20.76 15.06
CA PHE A 61 2.26 20.18 16.39
C PHE A 61 0.91 19.51 16.65
N LYS A 62 -0.18 20.19 16.30
CA LYS A 62 -1.53 19.61 16.41
C LYS A 62 -1.66 18.33 15.57
N ASP A 63 -1.17 18.36 14.33
CA ASP A 63 -1.27 17.21 13.42
C ASP A 63 -0.47 16.01 13.98
N ILE A 64 0.72 16.24 14.55
CA ILE A 64 1.51 15.22 15.24
C ILE A 64 0.77 14.65 16.47
N VAL A 65 0.17 15.51 17.28
CA VAL A 65 -0.61 15.06 18.46
C VAL A 65 -1.83 14.22 18.05
N LEU A 66 -2.52 14.65 16.99
CA LEU A 66 -3.66 13.89 16.45
C LEU A 66 -3.21 12.56 15.83
N ASP A 67 -2.07 12.55 15.16
CA ASP A 67 -1.48 11.34 14.61
C ASP A 67 -1.10 10.34 15.71
N ILE A 68 -0.44 10.80 16.75
CA ILE A 68 -0.17 10.01 17.95
C ILE A 68 -1.46 9.47 18.59
N GLN A 69 -2.51 10.30 18.66
CA GLN A 69 -3.80 9.89 19.20
C GLN A 69 -4.53 8.88 18.30
N SER A 70 -4.48 9.06 16.98
CA SER A 70 -5.18 8.21 16.03
C SER A 70 -4.47 6.90 15.75
N GLN A 71 -3.15 6.94 15.66
CA GLN A 71 -2.34 5.74 15.40
C GLN A 71 -2.12 4.91 16.65
N GLN A 72 -2.51 5.45 17.80
CA GLN A 72 -2.27 4.75 19.04
C GLN A 72 -0.80 4.31 19.19
N GLU A 73 0.17 5.03 18.65
CA GLU A 73 1.59 4.63 18.56
C GLU A 73 2.40 4.73 19.86
N PHE A 74 1.80 4.99 21.01
CA PHE A 74 2.41 4.58 22.28
C PHE A 74 2.27 3.07 22.51
N GLY A 75 1.89 2.32 21.47
CA GLY A 75 1.73 0.89 21.49
C GLY A 75 3.05 0.15 21.35
N PHE A 76 3.07 -1.05 21.88
CA PHE A 76 4.16 -1.98 21.72
C PHE A 76 4.49 -2.20 20.24
N LYS A 77 5.74 -2.04 19.89
CA LYS A 77 6.23 -2.43 18.57
C LYS A 77 6.75 -3.85 18.67
N GLY A 78 6.22 -4.74 17.86
CA GLY A 78 6.79 -6.07 17.71
C GLY A 78 8.18 -5.97 17.07
N ASN A 79 9.17 -6.60 17.71
CA ASN A 79 10.50 -6.77 17.14
C ASN A 79 10.85 -8.26 17.10
N THR A 80 11.28 -8.72 15.95
CA THR A 80 11.75 -10.11 15.78
C THR A 80 13.23 -10.10 15.44
N SER A 81 13.95 -11.12 15.87
CA SER A 81 15.36 -11.28 15.54
C SER A 81 15.58 -11.56 14.05
N ASP A 82 14.60 -12.16 13.38
CA ASP A 82 14.61 -12.42 11.94
C ASP A 82 13.19 -12.28 11.36
N ALA A 83 12.98 -11.17 10.63
CA ALA A 83 11.71 -10.86 10.00
C ALA A 83 11.38 -11.75 8.78
N THR A 84 12.33 -12.52 8.29
CA THR A 84 12.08 -13.49 7.20
C THR A 84 11.44 -14.78 7.72
N ILE A 85 11.60 -15.08 9.00
CA ILE A 85 11.05 -16.28 9.66
C ILE A 85 9.68 -15.96 10.27
N ALA A 86 9.57 -14.83 10.97
CA ALA A 86 8.33 -14.42 11.60
C ALA A 86 8.22 -12.90 11.70
N THR A 87 7.03 -12.38 11.44
CA THR A 87 6.67 -10.99 11.70
C THR A 87 5.77 -10.90 12.91
N LEU A 88 5.99 -9.90 13.75
CA LEU A 88 5.18 -9.66 14.94
C LEU A 88 4.41 -8.36 14.77
N THR A 89 3.10 -8.45 14.80
CA THR A 89 2.21 -7.29 14.80
C THR A 89 1.54 -7.17 16.17
N ALA A 90 1.73 -6.04 16.82
CA ALA A 90 1.03 -5.76 18.06
C ALA A 90 -0.43 -5.37 17.76
N SER A 91 -1.38 -6.07 18.36
CA SER A 91 -2.81 -5.81 18.23
C SER A 91 -3.45 -5.76 19.62
N GLY A 92 -4.35 -4.79 19.85
CA GLY A 92 -5.13 -4.70 21.09
C GLY A 92 -4.88 -3.45 21.91
N ASP A 93 -5.47 -3.42 23.10
CA ASP A 93 -5.43 -2.29 24.03
C ASP A 93 -4.04 -2.14 24.67
N LYS A 94 -3.56 -0.91 24.81
CA LYS A 94 -2.14 -0.57 24.97
C LYS A 94 -1.71 -0.38 26.43
N SER A 95 -2.47 -0.88 27.35
CA SER A 95 -2.18 -0.78 28.79
C SER A 95 -1.32 -1.95 29.34
N GLY A 96 -0.67 -2.70 28.48
CA GLY A 96 0.07 -3.90 28.86
C GLY A 96 1.55 -3.66 29.17
N SER A 97 2.14 -4.61 29.88
CA SER A 97 3.58 -4.71 30.11
C SER A 97 4.29 -5.24 28.84
N THR A 98 5.56 -4.93 28.69
CA THR A 98 6.41 -5.56 27.68
C THR A 98 6.41 -7.08 27.86
N ILE A 99 6.15 -7.80 26.78
CA ILE A 99 6.22 -9.26 26.74
C ILE A 99 7.50 -9.61 26.01
N ASP A 100 8.38 -10.35 26.65
CA ASP A 100 9.53 -10.99 26.02
C ASP A 100 9.23 -12.49 25.96
N SER A 101 9.25 -13.04 24.74
CA SER A 101 8.93 -14.44 24.48
C SER A 101 9.82 -14.97 23.36
N SER A 102 10.24 -16.21 23.50
CA SER A 102 10.97 -16.91 22.43
C SER A 102 10.02 -17.78 21.63
N LEU A 103 10.06 -17.64 20.31
CA LEU A 103 9.37 -18.47 19.34
C LEU A 103 10.40 -19.27 18.54
N THR A 104 10.32 -20.59 18.61
CA THR A 104 11.13 -21.48 17.77
C THR A 104 10.25 -22.07 16.68
N VAL A 105 10.56 -21.76 15.41
CA VAL A 105 9.88 -22.34 14.26
C VAL A 105 10.64 -23.58 13.84
N SER A 106 10.06 -24.76 14.07
CA SER A 106 10.68 -26.05 13.72
C SER A 106 10.49 -26.40 12.25
N THR A 107 9.35 -26.02 11.67
CA THR A 107 8.99 -26.33 10.28
C THR A 107 8.12 -25.20 9.73
N LEU A 108 8.42 -24.76 8.53
CA LEU A 108 7.57 -23.83 7.81
C LEU A 108 6.45 -24.60 7.11
N ALA A 109 5.29 -23.97 6.97
CA ALA A 109 4.22 -24.50 6.17
C ALA A 109 4.65 -24.63 4.71
N SER A 110 4.37 -25.76 4.10
CA SER A 110 4.62 -26.04 2.69
C SER A 110 3.31 -26.27 1.93
N SER A 111 3.37 -26.09 0.62
CA SER A 111 2.27 -26.43 -0.25
C SER A 111 2.18 -27.94 -0.44
N HIS A 112 0.98 -28.50 -0.43
CA HIS A 112 0.75 -29.88 -0.85
C HIS A 112 0.69 -29.94 -2.39
N THR A 113 1.29 -30.96 -2.97
CA THR A 113 1.34 -31.13 -4.43
C THR A 113 0.91 -32.54 -4.80
N LEU A 114 -0.05 -32.62 -5.70
CA LEU A 114 -0.54 -33.87 -6.28
C LEU A 114 -0.20 -33.92 -7.77
N THR A 115 0.08 -35.09 -8.28
CA THR A 115 0.28 -35.37 -9.71
C THR A 115 -0.78 -36.34 -10.21
N GLY A 116 -1.35 -36.05 -11.36
CA GLY A 116 -2.35 -36.87 -12.01
C GLY A 116 -1.73 -37.97 -12.90
N PRO A 117 -2.59 -38.68 -13.64
CA PRO A 117 -2.15 -39.65 -14.65
C PRO A 117 -1.29 -39.03 -15.75
N THR A 118 -0.50 -39.86 -16.39
CA THR A 118 0.35 -39.48 -17.52
C THR A 118 -0.38 -39.50 -18.86
N TYR A 119 -0.05 -38.57 -19.74
CA TYR A 119 -0.61 -38.40 -21.07
C TYR A 119 0.53 -38.22 -22.10
N ALA A 120 0.33 -38.69 -23.32
CA ALA A 120 1.33 -38.59 -24.38
C ALA A 120 1.53 -37.17 -24.90
N SER A 121 0.54 -36.27 -24.73
CA SER A 121 0.63 -34.87 -25.11
C SER A 121 -0.25 -33.97 -24.22
N PRO A 122 0.02 -32.65 -24.18
CA PRO A 122 -0.84 -31.69 -23.48
C PRO A 122 -2.26 -31.60 -24.08
N THR A 123 -2.40 -31.97 -25.34
CA THR A 123 -3.67 -31.98 -26.06
C THR A 123 -4.36 -33.36 -26.04
N ALA A 124 -3.81 -34.31 -25.29
CA ALA A 124 -4.47 -35.60 -25.11
C ALA A 124 -5.82 -35.46 -24.39
N THR A 125 -6.83 -36.18 -24.84
CA THR A 125 -8.16 -36.13 -24.28
C THR A 125 -8.19 -36.73 -22.87
N VAL A 126 -8.68 -36.00 -21.92
CA VAL A 126 -8.91 -36.47 -20.54
C VAL A 126 -10.29 -37.05 -20.32
N GLY A 127 -11.22 -36.78 -21.26
CA GLY A 127 -12.59 -37.23 -21.23
C GLY A 127 -13.51 -36.47 -20.27
N ALA A 128 -14.79 -36.88 -20.22
CA ALA A 128 -15.75 -36.27 -19.33
C ALA A 128 -15.47 -36.69 -17.87
N ARG A 129 -15.28 -35.69 -17.00
CA ARG A 129 -15.02 -35.89 -15.57
C ARG A 129 -15.70 -34.80 -14.76
N ASN A 130 -16.12 -35.16 -13.54
CA ASN A 130 -16.45 -34.21 -12.49
C ASN A 130 -15.38 -34.34 -11.41
N LEU A 131 -14.63 -33.26 -11.19
CA LEU A 131 -13.57 -33.19 -10.22
C LEU A 131 -13.97 -32.19 -9.12
N GLN A 132 -13.84 -32.61 -7.87
CA GLN A 132 -13.97 -31.74 -6.72
C GLN A 132 -12.62 -31.74 -6.00
N ILE A 133 -12.05 -30.56 -5.80
CA ILE A 133 -10.83 -30.36 -5.04
C ILE A 133 -11.24 -29.75 -3.72
N THR A 134 -10.91 -30.41 -2.62
CA THR A 134 -11.25 -29.98 -1.26
C THR A 134 -9.96 -29.77 -0.48
N PHE A 135 -9.93 -28.74 0.33
CA PHE A 135 -8.78 -28.37 1.15
C PHE A 135 -8.99 -28.82 2.59
N GLY A 136 -7.91 -29.21 3.26
CA GLY A 136 -8.00 -29.69 4.63
C GLY A 136 -6.68 -30.22 5.16
N THR A 137 -6.76 -31.18 6.06
CA THR A 137 -5.61 -31.80 6.72
C THR A 137 -5.68 -33.31 6.61
N TRP A 138 -4.58 -33.93 6.26
CA TRP A 138 -4.42 -35.38 6.36
C TRP A 138 -3.84 -35.73 7.72
N SER A 139 -4.46 -36.63 8.43
CA SER A 139 -3.97 -37.15 9.72
C SER A 139 -3.94 -38.67 9.72
N ALA A 140 -2.99 -39.23 10.48
CA ALA A 140 -2.95 -40.69 10.66
C ALA A 140 -4.26 -41.17 11.29
N ASP A 141 -4.89 -42.17 10.67
CA ASP A 141 -6.08 -42.80 11.20
C ASP A 141 -5.71 -44.19 11.81
N PRO A 142 -5.64 -44.28 13.13
CA PRO A 142 -5.27 -45.53 13.80
C PRO A 142 -6.31 -46.64 13.59
N THR A 143 -7.52 -46.30 13.16
CA THR A 143 -8.61 -47.28 12.93
C THR A 143 -8.50 -47.94 11.55
N GLN A 144 -7.72 -47.35 10.64
CA GLN A 144 -7.57 -47.80 9.25
C GLN A 144 -6.29 -48.61 9.01
N GLY A 145 -5.66 -49.16 10.04
CA GLY A 145 -4.48 -50.02 9.86
C GLY A 145 -3.28 -49.30 9.24
N GLY A 146 -3.06 -48.00 9.52
CA GLY A 146 -2.05 -47.15 8.93
C GLY A 146 -2.55 -46.26 7.79
N GLY A 147 -3.85 -46.19 7.58
CA GLY A 147 -4.53 -45.27 6.68
C GLY A 147 -4.46 -43.82 7.18
N GLN A 148 -4.84 -42.91 6.31
CA GLN A 148 -4.98 -41.50 6.63
C GLN A 148 -6.44 -41.09 6.51
N SER A 149 -6.87 -40.20 7.38
CA SER A 149 -8.20 -39.58 7.28
C SER A 149 -8.01 -38.09 6.89
N PHE A 150 -8.91 -37.63 6.03
CA PHE A 150 -8.96 -36.27 5.56
C PHE A 150 -10.04 -35.49 6.29
N THR A 151 -9.68 -34.37 6.88
CA THR A 151 -10.62 -33.44 7.50
C THR A 151 -10.63 -32.14 6.70
N ALA A 152 -11.74 -31.85 6.03
CA ALA A 152 -11.91 -30.64 5.24
C ALA A 152 -11.87 -29.40 6.12
N ASN A 153 -11.25 -28.33 5.61
CA ASN A 153 -11.29 -26.99 6.21
C ASN A 153 -12.50 -26.17 5.71
N SER A 154 -12.52 -24.87 6.01
CA SER A 154 -13.61 -23.95 5.62
C SER A 154 -13.43 -23.31 4.24
N LEU A 155 -12.35 -23.61 3.51
CA LEU A 155 -12.15 -23.07 2.17
C LEU A 155 -13.18 -23.68 1.20
N SER A 156 -13.56 -22.87 0.20
CA SER A 156 -14.51 -23.30 -0.82
C SER A 156 -13.91 -24.39 -1.70
N ALA A 157 -14.59 -25.51 -1.85
CA ALA A 157 -14.16 -26.56 -2.76
C ALA A 157 -14.20 -26.09 -4.22
N ILE A 158 -13.16 -26.42 -4.99
CA ILE A 158 -13.11 -26.15 -6.43
C ILE A 158 -13.82 -27.28 -7.16
N ASN A 159 -14.88 -26.96 -7.89
CA ASN A 159 -15.65 -27.91 -8.68
C ASN A 159 -15.42 -27.66 -10.16
N VAL A 160 -14.98 -28.69 -10.87
CA VAL A 160 -14.64 -28.62 -12.30
C VAL A 160 -15.33 -29.78 -13.03
N SER A 161 -16.00 -29.47 -14.13
CA SER A 161 -16.58 -30.45 -15.03
C SER A 161 -15.93 -30.33 -16.41
N THR A 162 -15.55 -31.47 -17.00
CA THR A 162 -15.01 -31.54 -18.35
C THR A 162 -15.95 -32.36 -19.26
N SER A 163 -15.86 -32.09 -20.56
CA SER A 163 -16.58 -32.84 -21.59
C SER A 163 -15.79 -34.06 -22.11
N SER A 164 -16.40 -34.89 -22.91
CA SER A 164 -15.74 -36.06 -23.54
C SER A 164 -14.58 -35.69 -24.48
N SER A 165 -14.54 -34.44 -25.00
CA SER A 165 -13.50 -33.93 -25.89
C SER A 165 -12.46 -33.05 -25.16
N SER A 166 -12.62 -32.79 -23.87
CA SER A 166 -11.69 -31.95 -23.13
C SER A 166 -10.31 -32.57 -23.06
N THR A 167 -9.31 -31.70 -23.27
CA THR A 167 -7.88 -32.05 -23.26
C THR A 167 -7.28 -31.80 -21.88
N LEU A 168 -6.02 -32.20 -21.69
CA LEU A 168 -5.27 -31.92 -20.45
C LEU A 168 -5.09 -30.40 -20.23
N VAL A 169 -4.93 -29.63 -21.32
CA VAL A 169 -4.90 -28.16 -21.28
C VAL A 169 -6.23 -27.60 -20.80
N ASP A 170 -7.34 -28.09 -21.33
CA ASP A 170 -8.68 -27.62 -20.94
C ASP A 170 -8.94 -27.90 -19.45
N LEU A 171 -8.52 -29.08 -18.95
CA LEU A 171 -8.64 -29.42 -17.54
C LEU A 171 -7.83 -28.48 -16.63
N ARG A 172 -6.55 -28.21 -17.00
CA ARG A 172 -5.71 -27.23 -16.29
C ARG A 172 -6.37 -25.86 -16.22
N ASP A 173 -6.87 -25.38 -17.36
CA ASP A 173 -7.45 -24.04 -17.47
C ASP A 173 -8.79 -23.97 -16.69
N ALA A 174 -9.57 -25.03 -16.75
CA ALA A 174 -10.83 -25.13 -15.98
C ALA A 174 -10.58 -25.08 -14.47
N ILE A 175 -9.54 -25.78 -13.98
CA ILE A 175 -9.16 -25.72 -12.56
C ILE A 175 -8.69 -24.31 -12.19
N ASN A 176 -7.78 -23.73 -12.97
CA ASN A 176 -7.25 -22.40 -12.70
C ASN A 176 -8.30 -21.29 -12.78
N ASN A 177 -9.33 -21.46 -13.63
CA ASN A 177 -10.44 -20.52 -13.71
C ASN A 177 -11.42 -20.67 -12.54
N ALA A 178 -11.61 -21.90 -12.05
CA ALA A 178 -12.50 -22.19 -10.92
C ALA A 178 -11.83 -21.93 -9.55
N ALA A 179 -10.48 -21.90 -9.50
CA ALA A 179 -9.74 -21.62 -8.29
C ALA A 179 -9.94 -20.16 -7.85
N THR A 180 -10.34 -19.98 -6.60
CA THR A 180 -10.61 -18.71 -5.93
C THR A 180 -9.48 -18.36 -4.97
N ASP A 181 -9.50 -17.15 -4.45
CA ASP A 181 -8.74 -16.68 -3.30
C ASP A 181 -9.75 -16.54 -2.16
N SER A 182 -9.99 -17.65 -1.43
CA SER A 182 -11.07 -17.72 -0.45
C SER A 182 -10.74 -17.04 0.87
N ASP A 183 -9.46 -16.84 1.16
CA ASP A 183 -8.96 -16.19 2.38
C ASP A 183 -8.51 -14.73 2.15
N ASN A 184 -8.57 -14.26 0.89
CA ASN A 184 -8.20 -12.91 0.45
C ASN A 184 -6.73 -12.53 0.78
N ASP A 185 -5.82 -13.48 0.64
CA ASP A 185 -4.37 -13.24 0.82
C ASP A 185 -3.66 -12.79 -0.46
N GLY A 186 -4.38 -12.71 -1.59
CA GLY A 186 -3.87 -12.31 -2.90
C GLY A 186 -3.38 -13.48 -3.75
N ASN A 187 -3.49 -14.73 -3.25
CA ASN A 187 -3.11 -15.93 -3.97
C ASN A 187 -4.33 -16.82 -4.18
N LYS A 188 -4.29 -17.66 -5.21
CA LYS A 188 -5.35 -18.66 -5.40
C LYS A 188 -5.13 -19.86 -4.49
N ASP A 189 -6.21 -20.42 -3.95
CA ASP A 189 -6.20 -21.59 -3.07
C ASP A 189 -5.51 -22.80 -3.70
N ALA A 190 -5.57 -22.93 -5.03
CA ALA A 190 -4.85 -23.94 -5.78
C ALA A 190 -4.39 -23.45 -7.15
N LEU A 191 -3.32 -24.07 -7.67
CA LEU A 191 -2.79 -23.83 -9.00
C LEU A 191 -2.56 -25.16 -9.72
N ALA A 192 -3.14 -25.30 -10.91
CA ALA A 192 -2.90 -26.42 -11.80
C ALA A 192 -1.85 -26.07 -12.85
N SER A 193 -0.91 -26.96 -13.10
CA SER A 193 0.13 -26.84 -14.11
C SER A 193 0.28 -28.16 -14.86
N ILE A 194 0.78 -28.12 -16.09
CA ILE A 194 1.16 -29.31 -16.85
C ILE A 194 2.68 -29.44 -16.77
N ILE A 195 3.17 -30.55 -16.29
CA ILE A 195 4.59 -30.87 -16.21
C ILE A 195 4.94 -31.99 -17.19
N TYR A 196 6.18 -31.99 -17.66
CA TYR A 196 6.75 -33.00 -18.55
C TYR A 196 7.88 -33.72 -17.81
N ASP A 197 7.80 -35.05 -17.73
CA ASP A 197 8.76 -35.86 -16.99
C ASP A 197 9.94 -36.37 -17.86
N GLY A 198 10.01 -35.93 -19.12
CA GLY A 198 10.96 -36.38 -20.12
C GLY A 198 10.38 -37.39 -21.10
N SER A 199 9.18 -37.95 -20.82
CA SER A 199 8.49 -38.92 -21.65
C SER A 199 7.00 -38.61 -21.83
N ASN A 200 6.36 -38.15 -20.77
CA ASN A 200 4.92 -37.94 -20.70
C ASN A 200 4.58 -36.60 -20.05
N TYR A 201 3.37 -36.17 -20.26
CA TYR A 201 2.77 -35.00 -19.63
C TYR A 201 1.81 -35.42 -18.53
N MET A 202 1.80 -34.68 -17.43
CA MET A 202 0.86 -34.91 -16.33
C MET A 202 0.37 -33.57 -15.76
N LEU A 203 -0.83 -33.59 -15.20
CA LEU A 203 -1.33 -32.47 -14.43
C LEU A 203 -0.69 -32.49 -13.05
N MET A 204 -0.13 -31.38 -12.64
CA MET A 204 0.31 -31.11 -11.28
C MET A 204 -0.65 -30.11 -10.65
N LEU A 205 -1.19 -30.45 -9.51
CA LEU A 205 -2.03 -29.57 -8.69
C LEU A 205 -1.24 -29.21 -7.44
N LYS A 206 -1.10 -27.93 -7.15
CA LYS A 206 -0.41 -27.40 -6.00
C LYS A 206 -1.39 -26.57 -5.18
N SER A 207 -1.51 -26.86 -3.88
CA SER A 207 -2.28 -26.02 -2.96
C SER A 207 -1.49 -24.79 -2.52
N GLN A 208 -2.20 -23.82 -1.99
CA GLN A 208 -1.58 -22.74 -1.20
C GLN A 208 -0.80 -23.35 -0.02
N SER A 209 0.26 -22.65 0.44
CA SER A 209 1.03 -23.10 1.59
C SER A 209 0.20 -22.98 2.87
N GLY A 210 0.26 -24.01 3.72
CA GLY A 210 -0.44 -24.03 4.99
C GLY A 210 -0.68 -25.45 5.46
N ALA A 211 -0.53 -25.72 6.75
CA ALA A 211 -0.73 -27.06 7.31
C ALA A 211 -2.20 -27.54 7.19
N SER A 212 -3.13 -26.64 6.99
CA SER A 212 -4.56 -26.93 6.79
C SER A 212 -5.03 -26.84 5.33
N ASN A 213 -4.12 -26.63 4.38
CA ASN A 213 -4.42 -26.44 2.95
C ASN A 213 -3.92 -27.62 2.09
N GLU A 214 -3.85 -28.81 2.67
CA GLU A 214 -3.61 -30.04 1.92
C GLU A 214 -4.80 -30.38 1.02
N ILE A 215 -4.58 -31.08 -0.08
CA ILE A 215 -5.59 -31.47 -1.09
C ILE A 215 -5.58 -32.96 -1.29
#